data_532dec364338e7fff145d8cd1fe89541
#
_entry.id   532dec364338e7fff145d8cd1fe89541
#
_cell.length_a   1.000
_cell.length_b   1.000
_cell.length_c   1.000
_cell.angle_alpha   90.00
_cell.angle_beta   90.00
_cell.angle_gamma   90.00
#
_symmetry.space_group_name_H-M   'P 1'
#
loop_
_entity.id
_entity.type
_entity.pdbx_description
1 polymer ?
#
loop_
_entity_poly.entity_id
_entity_poly.type
_entity_poly.pdbx_seq_one_letter_code
_entity_poly.pdbx_strand_id
1 'polypeptide(L)'
;MASRSVSRERYSFANLTEPLELPDLIAVQRESFDWFINKGLAETFRDISPIKDFSEDLQLELTFRADDPDHNPGPKHSPQYCREHDLTYAAQIYVDAAFRNAKTGEIKEQNVFLGDFPIMTEKGGAAWRQTIFWPFAQMSRYGRG
;
A
#
# COMPACT_ATOMS: atom_id res chain seq x y z
N MET A 1 10.98 30.66 67.97
CA MET A 1 11.29 29.58 67.00
C MET A 1 10.93 30.03 65.58
N ALA A 2 11.92 30.39 64.78
CA ALA A 2 11.68 30.88 63.42
C ALA A 2 11.45 29.70 62.45
N SER A 3 10.27 29.63 61.89
CA SER A 3 9.91 28.67 60.87
C SER A 3 10.66 28.99 59.58
N ARG A 4 11.62 28.15 59.21
CA ARG A 4 12.39 28.26 57.98
C ARG A 4 11.52 27.74 56.84
N SER A 5 10.88 28.62 56.07
CA SER A 5 10.17 28.25 54.86
C SER A 5 11.17 27.78 53.83
N VAL A 6 11.19 26.48 53.58
CA VAL A 6 11.96 25.89 52.47
C VAL A 6 11.21 26.25 51.20
N SER A 7 11.69 27.26 50.48
CA SER A 7 11.24 27.54 49.13
C SER A 7 11.63 26.37 48.21
N ARG A 8 10.67 25.52 47.85
CA ARG A 8 10.89 24.51 46.80
C ARG A 8 10.85 25.20 45.45
N GLU A 9 12.02 25.38 44.86
CA GLU A 9 12.14 25.87 43.51
C GLU A 9 11.47 24.86 42.57
N ARG A 10 10.45 25.31 41.82
CA ARG A 10 9.76 24.47 40.81
C ARG A 10 10.58 24.49 39.55
N TYR A 11 11.15 23.33 39.19
CA TYR A 11 11.82 23.15 37.93
C TYR A 11 10.79 22.87 36.82
N SER A 12 10.86 23.65 35.72
CA SER A 12 9.97 23.48 34.56
C SER A 12 10.69 22.64 33.51
N PHE A 13 10.04 21.55 33.11
CA PHE A 13 10.51 20.69 32.04
C PHE A 13 9.93 21.06 30.67
N ALA A 14 9.22 22.19 30.57
CA ALA A 14 8.55 22.60 29.34
C ALA A 14 9.50 22.94 28.16
N ASN A 15 10.74 23.31 28.47
CA ASN A 15 11.74 23.72 27.49
C ASN A 15 12.95 22.77 27.43
N LEU A 16 12.78 21.52 27.82
CA LEU A 16 13.82 20.51 27.59
C LEU A 16 13.95 20.25 26.09
N THR A 17 15.17 20.38 25.58
CA THR A 17 15.51 19.90 24.25
C THR A 17 15.36 18.39 24.26
N GLU A 18 14.52 17.86 23.36
CA GLU A 18 14.33 16.41 23.25
C GLU A 18 15.69 15.76 22.92
N PRO A 19 16.21 14.89 23.78
CA PRO A 19 17.52 14.26 23.57
C PRO A 19 17.54 13.21 22.47
N LEU A 20 16.34 12.77 22.05
CA LEU A 20 16.14 11.73 21.02
C LEU A 20 14.96 12.13 20.13
N GLU A 21 15.14 12.02 18.83
CA GLU A 21 14.04 12.15 17.89
C GLU A 21 13.04 11.00 18.10
N LEU A 22 11.74 11.33 18.02
CA LEU A 22 10.69 10.32 18.10
C LEU A 22 10.82 9.38 16.91
N PRO A 23 10.96 8.05 17.15
CA PRO A 23 11.03 7.10 16.07
C PRO A 23 9.70 7.06 15.29
N ASP A 24 9.79 6.86 13.98
CA ASP A 24 8.60 6.64 13.15
C ASP A 24 8.01 5.25 13.46
N LEU A 25 6.92 5.23 14.25
CA LEU A 25 6.28 4.00 14.74
C LEU A 25 5.58 3.19 13.63
N ILE A 26 5.39 3.79 12.47
CA ILE A 26 4.72 3.18 11.33
C ILE A 26 5.65 2.95 10.13
N ALA A 27 6.96 3.17 10.32
CA ALA A 27 7.95 2.98 9.26
C ALA A 27 7.88 1.58 8.65
N VAL A 28 7.77 0.55 9.49
CA VAL A 28 7.73 -0.86 9.05
C VAL A 28 6.54 -1.13 8.12
N GLN A 29 5.35 -0.63 8.47
CA GLN A 29 4.14 -0.81 7.66
C GLN A 29 4.28 -0.08 6.32
N ARG A 30 4.78 1.15 6.35
CA ARG A 30 4.98 1.97 5.15
C ARG A 30 6.00 1.33 4.21
N GLU A 31 7.16 0.99 4.73
CA GLU A 31 8.24 0.37 3.94
C GLU A 31 7.81 -0.99 3.37
N SER A 32 7.08 -1.80 4.14
CA SER A 32 6.53 -3.07 3.68
C SER A 32 5.53 -2.89 2.55
N PHE A 33 4.66 -1.88 2.64
CA PHE A 33 3.69 -1.59 1.60
C PHE A 33 4.36 -1.07 0.33
N ASP A 34 5.32 -0.16 0.46
CA ASP A 34 6.09 0.36 -0.67
C ASP A 34 6.89 -0.75 -1.36
N TRP A 35 7.49 -1.64 -0.58
CA TRP A 35 8.16 -2.82 -1.14
C TRP A 35 7.17 -3.73 -1.88
N PHE A 36 6.00 -3.99 -1.28
CA PHE A 36 4.97 -4.85 -1.87
C PHE A 36 4.52 -4.34 -3.23
N ILE A 37 4.17 -3.06 -3.34
CA ILE A 37 3.71 -2.47 -4.61
C ILE A 37 4.83 -2.39 -5.65
N ASN A 38 6.03 -1.96 -5.24
CA ASN A 38 7.10 -1.67 -6.19
C ASN A 38 7.89 -2.92 -6.62
N LYS A 39 7.97 -3.94 -5.76
CA LYS A 39 8.80 -5.13 -5.99
C LYS A 39 8.06 -6.44 -5.77
N GLY A 40 7.35 -6.57 -4.64
CA GLY A 40 6.78 -7.82 -4.19
C GLY A 40 5.78 -8.41 -5.18
N LEU A 41 4.92 -7.59 -5.79
CA LEU A 41 4.00 -8.04 -6.83
C LEU A 41 4.75 -8.57 -8.06
N ALA A 42 5.74 -7.84 -8.55
CA ALA A 42 6.53 -8.25 -9.71
C ALA A 42 7.30 -9.54 -9.46
N GLU A 43 7.87 -9.70 -8.26
CA GLU A 43 8.54 -10.93 -7.84
C GLU A 43 7.57 -12.11 -7.78
N THR A 44 6.39 -11.91 -7.16
CA THR A 44 5.36 -12.95 -7.05
C THR A 44 4.90 -13.43 -8.42
N PHE A 45 4.64 -12.51 -9.36
CA PHE A 45 4.26 -12.91 -10.71
C PHE A 45 5.37 -13.63 -11.45
N ARG A 46 6.63 -13.25 -11.25
CA ARG A 46 7.79 -13.93 -11.83
C ARG A 46 7.95 -15.35 -11.29
N ASP A 47 7.68 -15.56 -10.00
CA ASP A 47 7.80 -16.87 -9.35
C ASP A 47 6.70 -17.84 -9.79
N ILE A 48 5.48 -17.32 -10.05
CA ILE A 48 4.36 -18.13 -10.51
C ILE A 48 4.42 -18.39 -12.02
N SER A 49 4.97 -17.45 -12.77
CA SER A 49 5.03 -17.46 -14.24
C SER A 49 6.30 -18.16 -14.73
N PRO A 50 6.23 -18.91 -15.84
CA PRO A 50 5.07 -19.24 -16.65
C PRO A 50 4.24 -20.41 -16.08
N ILE A 51 2.93 -20.29 -16.15
CA ILE A 51 2.01 -21.40 -15.84
C ILE A 51 1.91 -22.26 -17.10
N LYS A 52 2.31 -23.51 -16.98
CA LYS A 52 2.36 -24.46 -18.11
C LYS A 52 1.38 -25.60 -17.95
N ASP A 53 0.86 -26.06 -19.07
CA ASP A 53 0.14 -27.33 -19.11
C ASP A 53 1.08 -28.53 -18.95
N PHE A 54 0.52 -29.71 -18.61
CA PHE A 54 1.27 -30.95 -18.44
C PHE A 54 2.07 -31.33 -19.70
N SER A 55 1.55 -31.02 -20.88
CA SER A 55 2.20 -31.26 -22.17
C SER A 55 3.20 -30.18 -22.56
N GLU A 56 3.30 -29.11 -21.80
CA GLU A 56 4.04 -27.87 -22.09
C GLU A 56 3.65 -27.17 -23.40
N ASP A 57 2.54 -27.57 -24.01
CA ASP A 57 2.05 -27.00 -25.27
C ASP A 57 1.41 -25.60 -25.04
N LEU A 58 0.81 -25.43 -23.88
CA LEU A 58 0.15 -24.18 -23.48
C LEU A 58 0.92 -23.51 -22.35
N GLN A 59 1.20 -22.23 -22.52
CA GLN A 59 1.92 -21.43 -21.53
C GLN A 59 1.19 -20.12 -21.31
N LEU A 60 0.99 -19.75 -20.05
CA LEU A 60 0.47 -18.44 -19.63
C LEU A 60 1.58 -17.72 -18.85
N GLU A 61 2.01 -16.61 -19.38
CA GLU A 61 2.98 -15.72 -18.75
C GLU A 61 2.26 -14.49 -18.21
N LEU A 62 2.53 -14.15 -16.94
CA LEU A 62 1.96 -12.99 -16.29
C LEU A 62 3.09 -12.00 -15.96
N THR A 63 2.93 -10.76 -16.38
CA THR A 63 3.93 -9.71 -16.15
C THR A 63 3.29 -8.50 -15.49
N PHE A 64 3.91 -8.04 -14.40
CA PHE A 64 3.53 -6.82 -13.70
C PHE A 64 4.71 -5.85 -13.67
N ARG A 65 4.42 -4.57 -13.96
CA ARG A 65 5.39 -3.46 -13.90
C ARG A 65 4.81 -2.34 -13.06
N ALA A 66 5.40 -2.09 -11.91
CA ALA A 66 4.93 -1.09 -10.96
C ALA A 66 4.99 0.35 -11.51
N ASP A 67 5.93 0.63 -12.40
CA ASP A 67 6.14 1.96 -12.98
C ASP A 67 5.24 2.25 -14.20
N ASP A 68 4.53 1.23 -14.67
CA ASP A 68 3.66 1.36 -15.84
C ASP A 68 2.27 1.87 -15.42
N PRO A 69 1.80 3.00 -15.94
CA PRO A 69 0.48 3.54 -15.62
C PRO A 69 -0.66 2.64 -16.09
N ASP A 70 -0.43 1.77 -17.06
CA ASP A 70 -1.42 0.81 -17.53
C ASP A 70 -1.60 -0.35 -16.53
N HIS A 71 -0.55 -0.68 -15.76
CA HIS A 71 -0.61 -1.70 -14.72
C HIS A 71 -1.06 -1.14 -13.37
N ASN A 72 -0.76 0.11 -13.12
CA ASN A 72 -1.02 0.76 -11.85
C ASN A 72 -1.44 2.23 -12.05
N PRO A 73 -2.66 2.48 -12.53
CA PRO A 73 -3.17 3.82 -12.77
C PRO A 73 -3.37 4.64 -11.48
N GLY A 74 -3.20 4.01 -10.32
CA GLY A 74 -3.42 4.64 -9.03
C GLY A 74 -4.89 4.66 -8.60
N PRO A 75 -5.19 5.36 -7.48
CA PRO A 75 -6.54 5.41 -6.94
C PRO A 75 -7.45 6.30 -7.79
N LYS A 76 -8.67 5.80 -8.04
CA LYS A 76 -9.69 6.47 -8.84
C LYS A 76 -10.31 7.69 -8.15
N HIS A 77 -10.38 7.66 -6.84
CA HIS A 77 -11.03 8.69 -6.02
C HIS A 77 -10.06 9.24 -4.97
N SER A 78 -10.32 10.46 -4.50
CA SER A 78 -9.54 11.02 -3.40
C SER A 78 -9.88 10.33 -2.05
N PRO A 79 -8.97 10.34 -1.07
CA PRO A 79 -9.26 9.77 0.25
C PRO A 79 -10.47 10.41 0.94
N GLN A 80 -10.65 11.72 0.73
CA GLN A 80 -11.78 12.45 1.30
C GLN A 80 -13.10 12.01 0.68
N TYR A 81 -13.15 11.88 -0.65
CA TYR A 81 -14.32 11.39 -1.37
C TYR A 81 -14.72 9.99 -0.90
N CYS A 82 -13.74 9.10 -0.76
CA CYS A 82 -13.99 7.74 -0.27
C CYS A 82 -14.59 7.73 1.12
N ARG A 83 -14.13 8.62 2.01
CA ARG A 83 -14.66 8.76 3.38
C ARG A 83 -16.11 9.26 3.40
N GLU A 84 -16.41 10.26 2.57
CA GLU A 84 -17.76 10.86 2.49
C GLU A 84 -18.80 9.90 1.89
N HIS A 85 -18.36 8.98 1.02
CA HIS A 85 -19.23 8.03 0.31
C HIS A 85 -19.12 6.59 0.82
N ASP A 86 -18.48 6.36 1.97
CA ASP A 86 -18.26 5.02 2.53
C ASP A 86 -17.59 4.02 1.56
N LEU A 87 -16.70 4.53 0.68
CA LEU A 87 -15.94 3.74 -0.28
C LEU A 87 -14.56 3.37 0.26
N THR A 88 -14.04 2.25 -0.20
CA THR A 88 -12.64 1.88 0.09
C THR A 88 -11.71 2.69 -0.79
N TYR A 89 -10.68 3.29 -0.19
CA TYR A 89 -9.62 3.95 -0.94
C TYR A 89 -8.67 2.88 -1.49
N ALA A 90 -8.76 2.60 -2.77
CA ALA A 90 -8.04 1.52 -3.44
C ALA A 90 -7.50 1.94 -4.80
N ALA A 91 -6.40 1.34 -5.21
CA ALA A 91 -5.89 1.41 -6.58
C ALA A 91 -6.26 0.14 -7.35
N GLN A 92 -6.56 0.30 -8.61
CA GLN A 92 -6.78 -0.79 -9.53
C GLN A 92 -5.43 -1.31 -10.03
N ILE A 93 -5.23 -2.62 -9.96
CA ILE A 93 -4.01 -3.26 -10.46
C ILE A 93 -4.34 -4.15 -11.65
N TYR A 94 -3.53 -4.00 -12.68
CA TYR A 94 -3.62 -4.76 -13.92
C TYR A 94 -2.32 -5.51 -14.17
N VAL A 95 -2.40 -6.61 -14.89
CA VAL A 95 -1.26 -7.42 -15.30
C VAL A 95 -1.35 -7.76 -16.78
N ASP A 96 -0.22 -7.81 -17.47
CA ASP A 96 -0.17 -8.34 -18.82
C ASP A 96 -0.16 -9.86 -18.77
N ALA A 97 -1.13 -10.47 -19.44
CA ALA A 97 -1.24 -11.90 -19.61
C ALA A 97 -0.90 -12.27 -21.06
N ALA A 98 0.20 -12.98 -21.26
CA ALA A 98 0.59 -13.52 -22.56
C ALA A 98 0.34 -15.02 -22.61
N PHE A 99 -0.64 -15.42 -23.40
CA PHE A 99 -0.95 -16.83 -23.67
C PHE A 99 -0.25 -17.28 -24.93
N ARG A 100 0.51 -18.38 -24.84
CA ARG A 100 1.25 -18.98 -25.94
C ARG A 100 0.80 -20.43 -26.17
N ASN A 101 0.48 -20.76 -27.41
CA ASN A 101 0.19 -22.11 -27.82
C ASN A 101 1.31 -22.61 -28.77
N ALA A 102 2.13 -23.55 -28.29
CA ALA A 102 3.28 -24.05 -29.04
C ALA A 102 2.86 -24.87 -30.28
N LYS A 103 1.67 -25.54 -30.26
CA LYS A 103 1.18 -26.33 -31.38
C LYS A 103 0.71 -25.49 -32.56
N THR A 104 0.01 -24.39 -32.27
CA THR A 104 -0.54 -23.50 -33.31
C THR A 104 0.37 -22.33 -33.62
N GLY A 105 1.35 -22.05 -32.76
CA GLY A 105 2.18 -20.85 -32.85
C GLY A 105 1.43 -19.57 -32.48
N GLU A 106 0.24 -19.67 -31.92
CA GLU A 106 -0.60 -18.53 -31.57
C GLU A 106 -0.12 -17.88 -30.28
N ILE A 107 0.00 -16.55 -30.29
CA ILE A 107 0.29 -15.73 -29.12
C ILE A 107 -0.84 -14.73 -28.95
N LYS A 108 -1.44 -14.69 -27.77
CA LYS A 108 -2.45 -13.71 -27.39
C LYS A 108 -1.98 -12.95 -26.16
N GLU A 109 -1.97 -11.64 -26.26
CA GLU A 109 -1.62 -10.75 -25.17
C GLU A 109 -2.83 -9.91 -24.79
N GLN A 110 -3.07 -9.79 -23.49
CA GLN A 110 -4.17 -9.01 -22.96
C GLN A 110 -3.78 -8.42 -21.60
N ASN A 111 -4.14 -7.15 -21.40
CA ASN A 111 -4.08 -6.55 -20.08
C ASN A 111 -5.32 -6.98 -19.28
N VAL A 112 -5.10 -7.59 -18.11
CA VAL A 112 -6.13 -8.20 -17.26
C VAL A 112 -6.21 -7.48 -15.93
N PHE A 113 -7.43 -7.10 -15.53
CA PHE A 113 -7.69 -6.55 -14.21
C PHE A 113 -7.50 -7.63 -13.14
N LEU A 114 -6.60 -7.38 -12.21
CA LEU A 114 -6.31 -8.28 -11.10
C LEU A 114 -7.23 -8.04 -9.91
N GLY A 115 -7.44 -6.76 -9.55
CA GLY A 115 -8.28 -6.39 -8.43
C GLY A 115 -8.03 -4.97 -7.93
N ASP A 116 -8.86 -4.57 -6.97
CA ASP A 116 -8.73 -3.32 -6.23
C ASP A 116 -7.92 -3.56 -4.96
N PHE A 117 -6.75 -2.93 -4.87
CA PHE A 117 -5.88 -3.01 -3.70
C PHE A 117 -6.06 -1.78 -2.82
N PRO A 118 -6.41 -1.96 -1.53
CA PRO A 118 -6.52 -0.85 -0.61
C PRO A 118 -5.16 -0.17 -0.41
N ILE A 119 -5.16 1.15 -0.46
CA ILE A 119 -3.96 1.97 -0.38
C ILE A 119 -3.89 2.67 0.97
N MET A 120 -2.68 2.75 1.50
CA MET A 120 -2.37 3.52 2.70
C MET A 120 -2.31 5.02 2.39
N THR A 121 -2.90 5.91 3.24
CA THR A 121 -2.91 7.37 3.04
C THR A 121 -2.02 8.11 4.03
N GLU A 122 -1.10 8.94 3.57
CA GLU A 122 -0.35 9.88 4.41
C GLU A 122 -1.06 11.23 4.53
N LYS A 123 -0.99 11.82 5.72
CA LYS A 123 -1.58 13.11 5.99
C LYS A 123 -0.82 14.19 5.21
N GLY A 124 -1.44 14.69 4.12
CA GLY A 124 -0.91 15.78 3.30
C GLY A 124 -0.20 15.42 2.01
N GLY A 125 -0.10 14.15 1.65
CA GLY A 125 0.49 13.72 0.38
C GLY A 125 -0.48 13.77 -0.79
N ALA A 126 -0.07 14.40 -1.89
CA ALA A 126 -0.86 14.50 -3.13
C ALA A 126 -0.70 13.27 -4.05
N ALA A 127 0.14 12.31 -3.69
CA ALA A 127 0.43 11.15 -4.52
C ALA A 127 0.17 9.86 -3.74
N TRP A 128 -0.42 8.88 -4.40
CA TRP A 128 -0.66 7.55 -3.85
C TRP A 128 0.62 6.85 -3.33
N ARG A 129 1.81 7.29 -3.74
CA ARG A 129 3.12 6.87 -3.23
C ARG A 129 3.41 7.30 -1.80
N GLN A 130 2.60 8.20 -1.24
CA GLN A 130 2.77 8.75 0.12
C GLN A 130 1.55 8.44 0.96
N THR A 131 1.10 7.24 0.96
CA THR A 131 -0.21 6.95 1.45
C THR A 131 -0.15 6.04 2.65
N ILE A 132 -0.67 6.45 3.76
CA ILE A 132 -0.86 5.62 4.94
C ILE A 132 -2.27 5.76 5.40
N PHE A 133 -2.77 4.80 5.65
CA PHE A 133 -3.26 3.75 6.47
C PHE A 133 -4.74 3.92 6.76
N TRP A 134 -5.43 3.07 6.27
CA TRP A 134 -6.24 2.04 6.87
C TRP A 134 -6.49 2.12 8.37
N PRO A 135 -7.48 1.63 8.89
CA PRO A 135 -8.77 1.03 8.50
C PRO A 135 -10.00 1.69 9.09
N PHE A 136 -10.02 3.01 9.27
CA PHE A 136 -11.20 3.64 9.86
C PHE A 136 -12.46 3.53 9.00
N ALA A 137 -12.33 3.37 7.70
CA ALA A 137 -13.47 3.17 6.82
C ALA A 137 -14.11 1.77 6.97
N GLN A 138 -13.34 0.77 7.40
CA GLN A 138 -13.86 -0.58 7.61
C GLN A 138 -14.38 -0.79 9.04
N MET A 139 -13.85 -0.06 10.01
CA MET A 139 -14.36 -0.12 11.39
C MET A 139 -15.75 0.51 11.56
N SER A 140 -16.12 1.50 10.72
CA SER A 140 -17.44 2.09 10.81
C SER A 140 -18.57 1.17 10.33
N ARG A 141 -18.25 0.10 9.59
CA ARG A 141 -19.24 -0.93 9.21
C ARG A 141 -19.60 -1.90 10.34
N TYR A 142 -18.70 -2.09 11.32
CA TYR A 142 -18.95 -3.01 12.44
C TYR A 142 -19.51 -2.34 13.70
N GLY A 143 -19.62 -1.02 13.72
CA GLY A 143 -20.05 -0.25 14.89
C GLY A 143 -21.50 0.25 14.88
N ARG A 144 -22.34 -0.20 13.96
CA ARG A 144 -23.77 0.07 13.97
C ARG A 144 -24.56 -1.25 13.87
N GLY A 145 -24.60 -1.93 14.98
CA GLY A 145 -25.56 -2.95 15.30
C GLY A 145 -26.28 -2.54 16.57
#